data_2756f2dc833e578a4bf244caf4929eba
#
_entry.id   2756f2dc833e578a4bf244caf4929eba
#
_cell.length_a   1.000
_cell.length_b   1.000
_cell.length_c   1.000
_cell.angle_alpha   90.00
_cell.angle_beta   90.00
_cell.angle_gamma   90.00
#
_symmetry.space_group_name_H-M   'P 1'
#
loop_
_entity.id
_entity.type
_entity.pdbx_description
1 polymer ?
#
loop_
_entity_poly.entity_id
_entity_poly.type
_entity_poly.pdbx_seq_one_letter_code
_entity_poly.pdbx_strand_id
1 'polypeptide(L)'
;SMMQTSLMPINDPNFDSSYVLDFGDIIEVQLVGQKTSDAELVIRRDGSVNVPEIGKVFISGLSLENASNLISEKINASFIGVDAYVSLINVRDIQVIVAGNAYNPGPYTLNGNSSVFHALTVSGGPSEFGSFRSIKLIRNDEVIEEVDLYDTFIFGRSSFDTRLKTGDIIFIEPVLNLVSVIGGVARPATYELKTDETLNTAIAFANDLTVEADKNDINLVRVDDGKINSIKMKDISDLNNIASADMDRLIIKKYSLRSVDIFGAVNNPGNYIMNEGEGIKDLIERAGGYTKNAYPFGGVLENIRAREINELANEEIYKTYPKGLIGLQVH
;
A
#
# COMPACT_ATOMS: atom_id res chain seq x y z
N SER A 1 7.82 -8.05 -1.73
CA SER A 1 7.34 -9.32 -2.28
C SER A 1 5.95 -9.64 -1.74
N MET A 2 5.01 -9.97 -2.62
CA MET A 2 3.64 -10.40 -2.28
C MET A 2 3.54 -11.92 -2.14
N MET A 3 4.64 -12.63 -2.04
CA MET A 3 4.65 -14.08 -1.94
C MET A 3 3.83 -14.57 -0.75
N GLN A 4 3.01 -15.57 -1.00
CA GLN A 4 2.28 -16.28 0.05
C GLN A 4 3.28 -16.96 0.99
N THR A 5 3.19 -16.69 2.29
CA THR A 5 4.06 -17.27 3.33
C THR A 5 3.61 -18.67 3.78
N SER A 6 2.44 -19.13 3.32
CA SER A 6 1.86 -20.44 3.62
C SER A 6 1.79 -21.31 2.35
N LEU A 7 2.17 -22.58 2.46
CA LEU A 7 2.02 -23.57 1.41
C LEU A 7 0.56 -24.08 1.27
N MET A 8 -0.37 -23.54 2.05
CA MET A 8 -1.78 -23.86 1.87
C MET A 8 -2.28 -23.29 0.54
N PRO A 9 -2.92 -24.09 -0.31
CA PRO A 9 -3.57 -23.57 -1.51
C PRO A 9 -4.60 -22.53 -1.08
N ILE A 10 -4.72 -21.46 -1.87
CA ILE A 10 -5.82 -20.51 -1.73
C ILE A 10 -7.08 -21.23 -2.20
N ASN A 11 -7.60 -22.12 -1.38
CA ASN A 11 -8.91 -22.72 -1.57
C ASN A 11 -9.89 -21.75 -0.92
N ASP A 12 -10.64 -21.05 -1.73
CA ASP A 12 -11.84 -20.37 -1.27
C ASP A 12 -12.92 -21.45 -1.05
N PRO A 13 -13.23 -21.83 0.21
CA PRO A 13 -14.14 -22.94 0.48
C PRO A 13 -15.61 -22.60 0.18
N ASN A 14 -15.92 -21.33 -0.06
CA ASN A 14 -17.26 -20.85 -0.37
C ASN A 14 -17.34 -20.37 -1.81
N PHE A 15 -17.78 -21.23 -2.71
CA PHE A 15 -18.19 -20.80 -4.03
C PHE A 15 -19.52 -20.04 -3.91
N ASP A 16 -19.51 -18.80 -4.39
CA ASP A 16 -20.70 -17.99 -4.54
C ASP A 16 -21.65 -18.70 -5.56
N SER A 17 -22.94 -18.66 -5.29
CA SER A 17 -23.98 -19.16 -6.22
C SER A 17 -23.91 -18.51 -7.61
N SER A 18 -23.27 -17.34 -7.72
CA SER A 18 -22.98 -16.62 -8.95
C SER A 18 -21.85 -17.22 -9.80
N TYR A 19 -21.07 -18.20 -9.26
CA TYR A 19 -19.97 -18.83 -10.00
C TYR A 19 -20.46 -19.37 -11.35
N VAL A 20 -19.80 -18.99 -12.43
CA VAL A 20 -20.13 -19.43 -13.80
C VAL A 20 -19.41 -20.73 -14.12
N LEU A 21 -20.20 -21.78 -14.26
CA LEU A 21 -19.73 -23.12 -14.59
C LEU A 21 -19.13 -23.19 -15.99
N ASP A 22 -18.07 -24.00 -16.14
CA ASP A 22 -17.47 -24.24 -17.45
C ASP A 22 -16.82 -25.63 -17.52
N PHE A 23 -16.30 -25.99 -18.70
CA PHE A 23 -15.62 -27.23 -18.96
C PHE A 23 -14.55 -27.56 -17.92
N GLY A 24 -14.61 -28.75 -17.35
CA GLY A 24 -13.66 -29.25 -16.34
C GLY A 24 -14.12 -29.06 -14.90
N ASP A 25 -15.13 -28.23 -14.63
CA ASP A 25 -15.71 -28.12 -13.29
C ASP A 25 -16.44 -29.44 -12.93
N ILE A 26 -16.45 -29.78 -11.64
CA ILE A 26 -17.10 -30.98 -11.11
C ILE A 26 -18.23 -30.55 -10.19
N ILE A 27 -19.44 -30.98 -10.51
CA ILE A 27 -20.62 -30.80 -9.67
C ILE A 27 -21.07 -32.14 -9.09
N GLU A 28 -21.66 -32.11 -7.92
CA GLU A 28 -22.40 -33.22 -7.35
C GLU A 28 -23.89 -32.96 -7.52
N VAL A 29 -24.60 -33.97 -7.97
CA VAL A 29 -26.08 -34.00 -8.02
C VAL A 29 -26.58 -35.06 -7.05
N GLN A 30 -27.19 -34.60 -5.96
CA GLN A 30 -27.78 -35.46 -4.95
C GLN A 30 -29.30 -35.52 -5.15
N LEU A 31 -29.83 -36.72 -5.30
CA LEU A 31 -31.27 -36.98 -5.36
C LEU A 31 -31.77 -37.44 -4.00
N VAL A 32 -32.87 -36.85 -3.54
CA VAL A 32 -33.47 -37.13 -2.23
C VAL A 32 -34.98 -37.34 -2.40
N GLY A 33 -35.52 -38.40 -1.80
CA GLY A 33 -36.96 -38.70 -1.85
C GLY A 33 -37.23 -40.18 -2.12
N GLN A 34 -38.15 -40.49 -3.03
CA GLN A 34 -38.47 -41.88 -3.42
C GLN A 34 -37.27 -42.59 -4.06
N LYS A 35 -36.34 -41.86 -4.58
CA LYS A 35 -35.05 -42.30 -5.07
C LYS A 35 -33.95 -41.47 -4.42
N THR A 36 -32.99 -42.15 -3.80
CA THR A 36 -31.82 -41.51 -3.20
C THR A 36 -30.57 -42.00 -3.94
N SER A 37 -29.81 -41.05 -4.49
CA SER A 37 -28.50 -41.30 -5.11
C SER A 37 -27.71 -40.01 -5.15
N ASP A 38 -26.39 -40.14 -5.20
CA ASP A 38 -25.43 -39.09 -5.42
C ASP A 38 -24.58 -39.41 -6.65
N ALA A 39 -24.20 -38.38 -7.41
CA ALA A 39 -23.35 -38.54 -8.58
C ALA A 39 -22.47 -37.31 -8.76
N GLU A 40 -21.15 -37.54 -8.83
CA GLU A 40 -20.19 -36.54 -9.27
C GLU A 40 -20.15 -36.47 -10.81
N LEU A 41 -20.35 -35.28 -11.36
CA LEU A 41 -20.48 -35.05 -12.78
C LEU A 41 -19.49 -34.03 -13.26
N VAL A 42 -18.59 -34.43 -14.17
CA VAL A 42 -17.64 -33.50 -14.81
C VAL A 42 -18.31 -32.81 -15.99
N ILE A 43 -18.20 -31.50 -16.06
CA ILE A 43 -18.65 -30.72 -17.24
C ILE A 43 -17.74 -31.04 -18.42
N ARG A 44 -18.33 -31.56 -19.48
CA ARG A 44 -17.61 -31.99 -20.68
C ARG A 44 -17.26 -30.81 -21.59
N ARG A 45 -16.37 -31.05 -22.56
CA ARG A 45 -15.93 -30.06 -23.54
C ARG A 45 -17.05 -29.40 -24.34
N ASP A 46 -18.16 -30.08 -24.50
CA ASP A 46 -19.35 -29.55 -25.17
C ASP A 46 -20.27 -28.73 -24.25
N GLY A 47 -19.84 -28.48 -23.03
CA GLY A 47 -20.58 -27.71 -22.02
C GLY A 47 -21.67 -28.49 -21.30
N SER A 48 -21.74 -29.82 -21.47
CA SER A 48 -22.78 -30.64 -20.88
C SER A 48 -22.29 -31.53 -19.75
N VAL A 49 -23.22 -31.90 -18.87
CA VAL A 49 -23.10 -33.01 -17.92
C VAL A 49 -24.08 -34.12 -18.31
N ASN A 50 -23.78 -35.36 -17.92
CA ASN A 50 -24.68 -36.48 -18.11
C ASN A 50 -25.35 -36.83 -16.78
N VAL A 51 -26.49 -36.22 -16.49
CA VAL A 51 -27.25 -36.47 -15.26
C VAL A 51 -27.86 -37.90 -15.36
N PRO A 52 -27.62 -38.75 -14.35
CA PRO A 52 -28.17 -40.11 -14.35
C PRO A 52 -29.66 -40.12 -14.64
N GLU A 53 -30.10 -41.02 -15.56
CA GLU A 53 -31.50 -41.25 -15.99
C GLU A 53 -32.19 -40.05 -16.69
N ILE A 54 -31.64 -38.82 -16.60
CA ILE A 54 -32.12 -37.64 -17.33
C ILE A 54 -31.40 -37.50 -18.68
N GLY A 55 -30.11 -37.91 -18.68
CA GLY A 55 -29.26 -37.76 -19.84
C GLY A 55 -28.51 -36.44 -19.87
N LYS A 56 -28.30 -35.95 -21.08
CA LYS A 56 -27.45 -34.79 -21.35
C LYS A 56 -28.11 -33.46 -21.02
N VAL A 57 -27.46 -32.65 -20.15
CA VAL A 57 -27.90 -31.30 -19.78
C VAL A 57 -26.77 -30.33 -20.04
N PHE A 58 -27.02 -29.22 -20.73
CA PHE A 58 -26.03 -28.15 -21.01
C PHE A 58 -26.06 -27.13 -19.89
N ILE A 59 -24.93 -26.96 -19.20
CA ILE A 59 -24.81 -26.07 -18.04
C ILE A 59 -23.60 -25.14 -18.10
N SER A 60 -22.67 -25.33 -19.04
CA SER A 60 -21.55 -24.40 -19.23
C SER A 60 -22.05 -23.00 -19.60
N GLY A 61 -21.49 -21.97 -18.97
CA GLY A 61 -21.92 -20.58 -19.12
C GLY A 61 -23.09 -20.17 -18.21
N LEU A 62 -23.71 -21.09 -17.49
CA LEU A 62 -24.71 -20.78 -16.46
C LEU A 62 -24.04 -20.53 -15.11
N SER A 63 -24.66 -19.70 -14.27
CA SER A 63 -24.28 -19.65 -12.86
C SER A 63 -24.64 -20.98 -12.17
N LEU A 64 -23.97 -21.29 -11.07
CA LEU A 64 -24.26 -22.49 -10.27
C LEU A 64 -25.75 -22.54 -9.87
N GLU A 65 -26.31 -21.37 -9.49
CA GLU A 65 -27.74 -21.26 -9.18
C GLU A 65 -28.64 -21.60 -10.36
N ASN A 66 -28.38 -21.03 -11.55
CA ASN A 66 -29.17 -21.28 -12.74
C ASN A 66 -29.02 -22.74 -13.22
N ALA A 67 -27.83 -23.32 -13.12
CA ALA A 67 -27.60 -24.74 -13.44
C ALA A 67 -28.32 -25.66 -12.47
N SER A 68 -28.30 -25.32 -11.17
CA SER A 68 -29.05 -26.07 -10.14
C SER A 68 -30.55 -26.07 -10.42
N ASN A 69 -31.12 -24.91 -10.72
CA ASN A 69 -32.54 -24.78 -11.05
C ASN A 69 -32.89 -25.59 -12.30
N LEU A 70 -32.07 -25.48 -13.37
CA LEU A 70 -32.31 -26.25 -14.61
C LEU A 70 -32.26 -27.74 -14.41
N ILE A 71 -31.31 -28.26 -13.62
CA ILE A 71 -31.19 -29.69 -13.31
C ILE A 71 -32.39 -30.14 -12.46
N SER A 72 -32.74 -29.34 -11.44
CA SER A 72 -33.88 -29.64 -10.56
C SER A 72 -35.20 -29.68 -11.32
N GLU A 73 -35.45 -28.73 -12.23
CA GLU A 73 -36.65 -28.76 -13.11
C GLU A 73 -36.73 -30.05 -13.95
N LYS A 74 -35.61 -30.44 -14.56
CA LYS A 74 -35.58 -31.66 -15.40
C LYS A 74 -35.82 -32.93 -14.57
N ILE A 75 -35.30 -32.99 -13.35
CA ILE A 75 -35.47 -34.13 -12.46
C ILE A 75 -36.93 -34.17 -11.98
N ASN A 76 -37.52 -33.08 -11.54
CA ASN A 76 -38.90 -32.98 -11.09
C ASN A 76 -39.91 -33.30 -12.21
N ALA A 77 -39.56 -32.99 -13.47
CA ALA A 77 -40.39 -33.37 -14.63
C ALA A 77 -40.33 -34.86 -14.94
N SER A 78 -39.27 -35.57 -14.54
CA SER A 78 -39.04 -36.98 -14.87
C SER A 78 -39.40 -37.93 -13.72
N PHE A 79 -39.34 -37.44 -12.47
CA PHE A 79 -39.55 -38.22 -11.25
C PHE A 79 -40.52 -37.53 -10.31
N ILE A 80 -41.49 -38.23 -9.80
CA ILE A 80 -42.44 -37.74 -8.79
C ILE A 80 -41.85 -37.99 -7.40
N GLY A 81 -41.83 -36.95 -6.55
CA GLY A 81 -41.37 -37.04 -5.16
C GLY A 81 -39.86 -37.23 -5.00
N VAL A 82 -39.09 -36.68 -5.91
CA VAL A 82 -37.62 -36.65 -5.86
C VAL A 82 -37.18 -35.20 -5.97
N ASP A 83 -36.44 -34.70 -4.99
CA ASP A 83 -35.78 -33.41 -5.01
C ASP A 83 -34.31 -33.57 -5.42
N ALA A 84 -33.77 -32.57 -6.14
CA ALA A 84 -32.37 -32.54 -6.52
C ALA A 84 -31.64 -31.38 -5.87
N TYR A 85 -30.48 -31.65 -5.30
CA TYR A 85 -29.56 -30.71 -4.77
C TYR A 85 -28.27 -30.73 -5.59
N VAL A 86 -27.82 -29.57 -6.06
CA VAL A 86 -26.62 -29.47 -6.89
C VAL A 86 -25.59 -28.62 -6.14
N SER A 87 -24.41 -29.18 -5.95
CA SER A 87 -23.27 -28.53 -5.32
C SER A 87 -22.04 -28.54 -6.22
N LEU A 88 -21.18 -27.57 -6.11
CA LEU A 88 -19.89 -27.53 -6.79
C LEU A 88 -18.85 -28.22 -5.90
N ILE A 89 -18.23 -29.30 -6.42
CA ILE A 89 -17.23 -30.08 -5.69
C ILE A 89 -15.83 -29.60 -5.98
N ASN A 90 -15.54 -29.31 -7.26
CA ASN A 90 -14.22 -28.87 -7.67
C ASN A 90 -14.32 -27.92 -8.86
N VAL A 91 -13.44 -26.95 -8.91
CA VAL A 91 -13.31 -26.04 -10.05
C VAL A 91 -12.13 -26.44 -10.90
N ARG A 92 -12.28 -26.23 -12.20
CA ARG A 92 -11.23 -26.49 -13.18
C ARG A 92 -9.95 -25.72 -12.89
N ASP A 93 -8.85 -26.26 -13.35
CA ASP A 93 -7.60 -25.50 -13.44
C ASP A 93 -7.59 -24.62 -14.69
N ILE A 94 -7.07 -23.41 -14.52
CA ILE A 94 -6.82 -22.43 -15.58
C ILE A 94 -5.33 -22.13 -15.71
N GLN A 95 -4.88 -21.86 -16.91
CA GLN A 95 -3.52 -21.41 -17.16
C GLN A 95 -3.51 -19.93 -17.55
N VAL A 96 -2.79 -19.13 -16.81
CA VAL A 96 -2.61 -17.68 -17.03
C VAL A 96 -1.13 -17.36 -17.17
N ILE A 97 -0.82 -16.22 -17.76
CA ILE A 97 0.56 -15.74 -17.90
C ILE A 97 0.69 -14.44 -17.09
N VAL A 98 1.66 -14.39 -16.20
CA VAL A 98 2.09 -13.13 -15.57
C VAL A 98 3.31 -12.62 -16.32
N ALA A 99 3.22 -11.40 -16.82
CA ALA A 99 4.21 -10.83 -17.73
C ALA A 99 4.58 -9.39 -17.36
N GLY A 100 5.57 -8.82 -18.08
CA GLY A 100 6.06 -7.48 -17.82
C GLY A 100 7.00 -7.45 -16.61
N ASN A 101 6.87 -6.41 -15.79
CA ASN A 101 7.73 -6.17 -14.64
C ASN A 101 7.27 -6.90 -13.37
N ALA A 102 6.90 -8.17 -13.49
CA ALA A 102 6.58 -9.04 -12.36
C ALA A 102 7.86 -9.49 -11.63
N TYR A 103 7.71 -9.88 -10.35
CA TYR A 103 8.81 -10.45 -9.58
C TYR A 103 9.26 -11.81 -10.16
N ASN A 104 8.31 -12.69 -10.48
CA ASN A 104 8.56 -13.93 -11.21
C ASN A 104 7.61 -13.98 -12.42
N PRO A 105 8.00 -13.50 -13.60
CA PRO A 105 7.17 -13.61 -14.79
C PRO A 105 7.16 -15.06 -15.31
N GLY A 106 6.02 -15.50 -15.84
CA GLY A 106 5.88 -16.85 -16.39
C GLY A 106 4.44 -17.35 -16.44
N PRO A 107 4.22 -18.59 -16.90
CA PRO A 107 2.93 -19.24 -16.87
C PRO A 107 2.61 -19.78 -15.46
N TYR A 108 1.37 -19.65 -15.04
CA TYR A 108 0.85 -20.13 -13.76
C TYR A 108 -0.42 -20.94 -13.95
N THR A 109 -0.55 -22.02 -13.19
CA THR A 109 -1.79 -22.80 -13.09
C THR A 109 -2.50 -22.38 -11.80
N LEU A 110 -3.73 -21.91 -11.95
CA LEU A 110 -4.59 -21.43 -10.87
C LEU A 110 -5.95 -22.15 -10.97
N ASN A 111 -6.77 -22.06 -9.93
CA ASN A 111 -8.11 -22.56 -10.02
C ASN A 111 -9.04 -21.57 -10.76
N GLY A 112 -10.15 -22.05 -11.32
CA GLY A 112 -11.09 -21.25 -12.11
C GLY A 112 -11.83 -20.15 -11.36
N ASN A 113 -11.71 -20.10 -10.01
CA ASN A 113 -12.26 -19.02 -9.18
C ASN A 113 -11.23 -17.89 -8.89
N SER A 114 -10.03 -17.97 -9.45
CA SER A 114 -8.96 -17.02 -9.19
C SER A 114 -9.21 -15.66 -9.85
N SER A 115 -8.73 -14.62 -9.20
CA SER A 115 -8.70 -13.24 -9.70
C SER A 115 -7.26 -12.81 -10.00
N VAL A 116 -7.08 -11.58 -10.51
CA VAL A 116 -5.75 -10.97 -10.73
C VAL A 116 -4.93 -10.98 -9.45
N PHE A 117 -5.55 -10.75 -8.28
CA PHE A 117 -4.85 -10.76 -6.99
C PHE A 117 -4.22 -12.12 -6.67
N HIS A 118 -4.89 -13.23 -6.99
CA HIS A 118 -4.33 -14.56 -6.81
C HIS A 118 -3.10 -14.79 -7.68
N ALA A 119 -3.16 -14.38 -8.96
CA ALA A 119 -2.03 -14.47 -9.88
C ALA A 119 -0.83 -13.63 -9.40
N LEU A 120 -1.09 -12.41 -8.92
CA LEU A 120 -0.05 -11.56 -8.33
C LEU A 120 0.57 -12.18 -7.07
N THR A 121 -0.25 -12.80 -6.22
CA THR A 121 0.23 -13.43 -4.98
C THR A 121 1.18 -14.59 -5.28
N VAL A 122 0.85 -15.46 -6.22
CA VAL A 122 1.72 -16.61 -6.56
C VAL A 122 2.96 -16.20 -7.35
N SER A 123 2.90 -15.14 -8.17
CA SER A 123 4.05 -14.60 -8.90
C SER A 123 4.96 -13.70 -8.06
N GLY A 124 4.56 -13.34 -6.83
CA GLY A 124 5.29 -12.42 -5.97
C GLY A 124 4.98 -10.94 -6.20
N GLY A 125 4.02 -10.63 -7.07
CA GLY A 125 3.58 -9.27 -7.41
C GLY A 125 4.54 -8.51 -8.33
N PRO A 126 4.45 -7.16 -8.36
CA PRO A 126 5.38 -6.31 -9.10
C PRO A 126 6.82 -6.44 -8.57
N SER A 127 7.79 -6.38 -9.47
CA SER A 127 9.21 -6.25 -9.14
C SER A 127 9.52 -4.82 -8.64
N GLU A 128 10.79 -4.53 -8.34
CA GLU A 128 11.23 -3.17 -8.00
C GLU A 128 11.03 -2.14 -9.14
N PHE A 129 10.93 -2.63 -10.39
CA PHE A 129 10.70 -1.82 -11.58
C PHE A 129 9.25 -1.92 -12.08
N GLY A 130 8.40 -2.66 -11.38
CA GLY A 130 7.01 -2.89 -11.75
C GLY A 130 6.04 -1.95 -11.04
N SER A 131 5.06 -1.46 -11.80
CA SER A 131 4.01 -0.61 -11.27
C SER A 131 3.08 -1.38 -10.33
N PHE A 132 2.79 -0.80 -9.17
CA PHE A 132 1.71 -1.23 -8.28
C PHE A 132 0.35 -0.63 -8.68
N ARG A 133 0.35 0.31 -9.64
CA ARG A 133 -0.82 1.11 -9.99
C ARG A 133 -1.28 0.95 -11.45
N SER A 134 -0.49 0.24 -12.26
CA SER A 134 -0.82 -0.06 -13.64
C SER A 134 -0.56 -1.54 -13.95
N ILE A 135 -1.57 -2.36 -13.61
CA ILE A 135 -1.57 -3.80 -13.87
C ILE A 135 -2.77 -4.10 -14.75
N LYS A 136 -2.54 -4.70 -15.91
CA LYS A 136 -3.58 -4.94 -16.91
C LYS A 136 -3.93 -6.42 -16.98
N LEU A 137 -5.21 -6.72 -16.92
CA LEU A 137 -5.75 -8.01 -17.32
C LEU A 137 -6.08 -7.96 -18.81
N ILE A 138 -5.37 -8.75 -19.60
CA ILE A 138 -5.52 -8.80 -21.04
C ILE A 138 -6.12 -10.15 -21.42
N ARG A 139 -7.18 -10.13 -22.23
CA ARG A 139 -7.86 -11.31 -22.77
C ARG A 139 -8.16 -11.08 -24.25
N ASN A 140 -7.73 -12.01 -25.12
CA ASN A 140 -7.91 -11.90 -26.57
C ASN A 140 -7.39 -10.56 -27.13
N ASP A 141 -6.22 -10.11 -26.67
CA ASP A 141 -5.56 -8.85 -27.05
C ASP A 141 -6.30 -7.57 -26.62
N GLU A 142 -7.34 -7.68 -25.79
CA GLU A 142 -8.08 -6.54 -25.23
C GLU A 142 -7.82 -6.40 -23.74
N VAL A 143 -7.69 -5.16 -23.26
CA VAL A 143 -7.60 -4.86 -21.82
C VAL A 143 -9.01 -4.98 -21.21
N ILE A 144 -9.20 -5.99 -20.38
CA ILE A 144 -10.47 -6.27 -19.71
C ILE A 144 -10.61 -5.48 -18.42
N GLU A 145 -9.49 -5.32 -17.70
CA GLU A 145 -9.46 -4.65 -16.40
C GLU A 145 -8.08 -4.00 -16.20
N GLU A 146 -8.06 -2.85 -15.58
CA GLU A 146 -6.85 -2.19 -15.09
C GLU A 146 -6.92 -2.12 -13.56
N VAL A 147 -5.91 -2.69 -12.91
CA VAL A 147 -5.85 -2.86 -11.45
C VAL A 147 -4.85 -1.89 -10.87
N ASP A 148 -5.30 -1.09 -9.91
CA ASP A 148 -4.49 -0.23 -9.06
C ASP A 148 -4.46 -0.81 -7.63
N LEU A 149 -3.32 -1.38 -7.22
CA LEU A 149 -3.18 -1.98 -5.90
C LEU A 149 -3.23 -0.95 -4.76
N TYR A 150 -3.03 0.34 -5.05
CA TYR A 150 -3.19 1.40 -4.06
C TYR A 150 -4.65 1.56 -3.63
N ASP A 151 -5.61 1.33 -4.53
CA ASP A 151 -7.02 1.31 -4.17
C ASP A 151 -7.30 0.30 -3.04
N THR A 152 -6.67 -0.86 -3.11
CA THR A 152 -6.83 -1.90 -2.09
C THR A 152 -5.98 -1.63 -0.85
N PHE A 153 -4.67 -1.39 -1.02
CA PHE A 153 -3.74 -1.35 0.12
C PHE A 153 -3.75 -0.03 0.89
N ILE A 154 -4.10 1.08 0.23
CA ILE A 154 -4.17 2.39 0.87
C ILE A 154 -5.60 2.73 1.27
N PHE A 155 -6.56 2.49 0.38
CA PHE A 155 -7.94 2.94 0.56
C PHE A 155 -8.92 1.83 0.98
N GLY A 156 -8.50 0.56 0.99
CA GLY A 156 -9.33 -0.59 1.37
C GLY A 156 -10.49 -0.87 0.40
N ARG A 157 -10.35 -0.48 -0.88
CA ARG A 157 -11.33 -0.73 -1.92
C ARG A 157 -11.01 -2.03 -2.62
N SER A 158 -12.03 -2.86 -2.91
CA SER A 158 -11.83 -4.04 -3.77
C SER A 158 -11.79 -3.62 -5.23
N SER A 159 -10.77 -4.08 -5.95
CA SER A 159 -10.60 -3.84 -7.38
C SER A 159 -10.26 -5.13 -8.15
N PHE A 160 -10.71 -6.30 -7.66
CA PHE A 160 -10.33 -7.61 -8.21
C PHE A 160 -11.54 -8.48 -8.52
N ASP A 161 -12.57 -7.90 -9.12
CA ASP A 161 -13.85 -8.61 -9.30
C ASP A 161 -13.87 -9.56 -10.50
N THR A 162 -12.99 -9.33 -11.48
CA THR A 162 -12.92 -10.17 -12.68
C THR A 162 -12.27 -11.52 -12.40
N ARG A 163 -12.99 -12.60 -12.71
CA ARG A 163 -12.46 -13.96 -12.66
C ARG A 163 -11.58 -14.23 -13.87
N LEU A 164 -10.43 -14.86 -13.60
CA LEU A 164 -9.47 -15.23 -14.63
C LEU A 164 -9.98 -16.39 -15.48
N LYS A 165 -9.55 -16.45 -16.73
CA LYS A 165 -9.79 -17.53 -17.67
C LYS A 165 -8.47 -18.05 -18.23
N THR A 166 -8.51 -19.28 -18.74
CA THR A 166 -7.35 -19.83 -19.45
C THR A 166 -6.97 -18.94 -20.64
N GLY A 167 -5.69 -18.59 -20.73
CA GLY A 167 -5.14 -17.74 -21.77
C GLY A 167 -5.07 -16.25 -21.38
N ASP A 168 -5.56 -15.86 -20.20
CA ASP A 168 -5.43 -14.49 -19.71
C ASP A 168 -3.95 -14.13 -19.45
N ILE A 169 -3.63 -12.87 -19.71
CA ILE A 169 -2.31 -12.29 -19.42
C ILE A 169 -2.49 -11.20 -18.39
N ILE A 170 -1.76 -11.31 -17.28
CA ILE A 170 -1.63 -10.28 -16.27
C ILE A 170 -0.34 -9.54 -16.56
N PHE A 171 -0.44 -8.34 -17.13
CA PHE A 171 0.70 -7.55 -17.55
C PHE A 171 0.98 -6.42 -16.58
N ILE A 172 2.18 -6.44 -15.98
CA ILE A 172 2.62 -5.42 -15.04
C ILE A 172 3.48 -4.41 -15.79
N GLU A 173 2.98 -3.17 -15.88
CA GLU A 173 3.69 -2.09 -16.54
C GLU A 173 4.94 -1.64 -15.74
N PRO A 174 5.89 -0.92 -16.36
CA PRO A 174 6.97 -0.27 -15.62
C PRO A 174 6.40 0.74 -14.62
N VAL A 175 7.07 0.89 -13.47
CA VAL A 175 6.79 1.96 -12.52
C VAL A 175 6.94 3.33 -13.19
N LEU A 176 6.04 4.25 -12.83
CA LEU A 176 6.02 5.62 -13.37
C LEU A 176 6.81 6.57 -12.45
N ASN A 177 6.14 7.63 -11.96
CA ASN A 177 6.78 8.64 -11.11
C ASN A 177 6.89 8.15 -9.66
N LEU A 178 8.09 8.05 -9.14
CA LEU A 178 8.36 7.75 -7.73
C LEU A 178 8.58 9.05 -6.96
N VAL A 179 7.70 9.36 -6.02
CA VAL A 179 7.75 10.54 -5.16
C VAL A 179 8.02 10.11 -3.72
N SER A 180 9.12 10.61 -3.16
CA SER A 180 9.51 10.33 -1.78
C SER A 180 8.91 11.38 -0.85
N VAL A 181 8.11 10.96 0.15
CA VAL A 181 7.49 11.85 1.14
C VAL A 181 8.10 11.55 2.50
N ILE A 182 8.72 12.55 3.12
CA ILE A 182 9.43 12.42 4.39
C ILE A 182 9.09 13.53 5.38
N GLY A 183 9.25 13.24 6.68
CA GLY A 183 9.09 14.22 7.75
C GLY A 183 7.72 14.17 8.43
N GLY A 184 6.99 15.29 8.45
CA GLY A 184 5.75 15.49 9.22
C GLY A 184 4.50 14.85 8.59
N VAL A 185 4.56 13.61 8.11
CA VAL A 185 3.43 12.85 7.59
C VAL A 185 3.22 11.57 8.39
N ALA A 186 2.01 11.01 8.35
CA ALA A 186 1.68 9.83 9.14
C ALA A 186 2.41 8.56 8.64
N ARG A 187 2.62 8.42 7.33
CA ARG A 187 3.33 7.30 6.70
C ARG A 187 4.43 7.78 5.73
N PRO A 188 5.62 8.13 6.22
CA PRO A 188 6.75 8.49 5.36
C PRO A 188 7.17 7.29 4.51
N ALA A 189 7.17 7.46 3.18
CA ALA A 189 7.56 6.41 2.23
C ALA A 189 7.79 7.02 0.83
N THR A 190 8.20 6.18 -0.12
CA THR A 190 8.19 6.51 -1.54
C THR A 190 6.93 5.94 -2.16
N TYR A 191 6.18 6.79 -2.85
CA TYR A 191 4.89 6.49 -3.47
C TYR A 191 4.99 6.60 -4.98
N GLU A 192 4.32 5.70 -5.67
CA GLU A 192 4.15 5.76 -7.11
C GLU A 192 2.96 6.66 -7.46
N LEU A 193 3.17 7.66 -8.31
CA LEU A 193 2.14 8.56 -8.81
C LEU A 193 1.96 8.38 -10.32
N LYS A 194 0.71 8.49 -10.78
CA LYS A 194 0.37 8.57 -12.21
C LYS A 194 0.75 9.95 -12.74
N THR A 195 0.95 10.05 -14.05
CA THR A 195 1.45 11.28 -14.70
C THR A 195 0.49 12.46 -14.61
N ASP A 196 -0.79 12.21 -14.40
CA ASP A 196 -1.84 13.20 -14.22
C ASP A 196 -2.09 13.59 -12.76
N GLU A 197 -1.36 12.97 -11.82
CA GLU A 197 -1.50 13.24 -10.38
C GLU A 197 -0.54 14.32 -9.90
N THR A 198 -1.00 15.07 -8.91
CA THR A 198 -0.24 16.15 -8.28
C THR A 198 0.48 15.66 -7.02
N LEU A 199 1.42 16.47 -6.52
CA LEU A 199 2.14 16.16 -5.29
C LEU A 199 1.22 16.06 -4.06
N ASN A 200 0.03 16.68 -4.09
CA ASN A 200 -0.95 16.53 -3.03
C ASN A 200 -1.47 15.08 -2.92
N THR A 201 -1.53 14.35 -4.03
CA THR A 201 -1.88 12.92 -4.01
C THR A 201 -0.87 12.10 -3.19
N ALA A 202 0.43 12.45 -3.25
CA ALA A 202 1.46 11.80 -2.43
C ALA A 202 1.22 12.02 -0.93
N ILE A 203 0.76 13.22 -0.53
CA ILE A 203 0.37 13.50 0.86
C ILE A 203 -0.82 12.64 1.28
N ALA A 204 -1.83 12.50 0.42
CA ALA A 204 -2.99 11.64 0.70
C ALA A 204 -2.57 10.17 0.88
N PHE A 205 -1.65 9.65 0.07
CA PHE A 205 -1.08 8.30 0.24
C PHE A 205 -0.28 8.16 1.54
N ALA A 206 0.40 9.24 1.96
CA ALA A 206 1.12 9.29 3.22
C ALA A 206 0.19 9.42 4.45
N ASN A 207 -1.13 9.31 4.25
CA ASN A 207 -2.16 9.43 5.28
C ASN A 207 -2.15 10.79 6.00
N ASP A 208 -1.92 11.84 5.21
CA ASP A 208 -1.97 13.24 5.60
C ASP A 208 -0.84 13.70 6.55
N LEU A 209 -0.86 14.97 6.90
CA LEU A 209 0.11 15.59 7.81
C LEU A 209 -0.16 15.18 9.26
N THR A 210 0.94 15.00 10.02
CA THR A 210 0.83 14.86 11.47
C THR A 210 0.59 16.22 12.14
N VAL A 211 0.13 16.18 13.40
CA VAL A 211 -0.05 17.41 14.21
C VAL A 211 1.27 18.17 14.45
N GLU A 212 2.40 17.49 14.30
CA GLU A 212 3.75 18.06 14.45
C GLU A 212 4.28 18.69 13.15
N ALA A 213 3.56 18.56 12.04
CA ALA A 213 4.00 19.07 10.74
C ALA A 213 3.95 20.58 10.68
N ASP A 214 5.04 21.20 10.25
CA ASP A 214 5.07 22.63 9.93
C ASP A 214 4.55 22.83 8.50
N LYS A 215 3.31 23.28 8.38
CA LYS A 215 2.62 23.51 7.11
C LYS A 215 3.26 24.62 6.26
N ASN A 216 4.09 25.47 6.88
CA ASN A 216 4.78 26.59 6.21
C ASN A 216 6.23 26.27 5.88
N ASP A 217 6.73 25.08 6.26
CA ASP A 217 8.09 24.65 5.93
C ASP A 217 8.09 23.31 5.19
N ILE A 218 7.59 23.36 3.95
CA ILE A 218 7.52 22.26 3.01
C ILE A 218 8.49 22.55 1.87
N ASN A 219 9.39 21.61 1.58
CA ASN A 219 10.36 21.72 0.52
C ASN A 219 10.18 20.59 -0.51
N LEU A 220 10.06 20.98 -1.78
CA LEU A 220 10.15 20.06 -2.92
C LEU A 220 11.59 20.08 -3.43
N VAL A 221 12.21 18.91 -3.46
CA VAL A 221 13.48 18.70 -4.15
C VAL A 221 13.20 17.93 -5.43
N ARG A 222 13.49 18.54 -6.57
CA ARG A 222 13.26 18.00 -7.92
C ARG A 222 14.55 18.01 -8.71
N VAL A 223 14.78 16.94 -9.47
CA VAL A 223 15.86 16.89 -10.45
C VAL A 223 15.30 17.28 -11.81
N ASP A 224 15.84 18.35 -12.39
CA ASP A 224 15.44 18.84 -13.71
C ASP A 224 16.72 19.11 -14.53
N ASP A 225 16.82 18.56 -15.73
CA ASP A 225 18.01 18.64 -16.59
C ASP A 225 19.33 18.32 -15.86
N GLY A 226 19.31 17.32 -14.97
CA GLY A 226 20.49 16.92 -14.18
C GLY A 226 20.88 17.91 -13.06
N LYS A 227 20.06 18.92 -12.80
CA LYS A 227 20.23 19.85 -11.69
C LYS A 227 19.23 19.60 -10.58
N ILE A 228 19.72 19.66 -9.36
CA ILE A 228 18.86 19.55 -8.17
C ILE A 228 18.33 20.93 -7.83
N ASN A 229 17.02 21.07 -7.90
CA ASN A 229 16.29 22.28 -7.52
C ASN A 229 15.57 22.05 -6.20
N SER A 230 15.73 22.97 -5.24
CA SER A 230 14.98 22.97 -3.99
C SER A 230 14.00 24.13 -4.00
N ILE A 231 12.72 23.81 -3.97
CA ILE A 231 11.62 24.78 -4.07
C ILE A 231 10.88 24.78 -2.73
N LYS A 232 10.94 25.92 -2.03
CA LYS A 232 10.17 26.07 -0.79
C LYS A 232 8.72 26.44 -1.12
N MET A 233 7.77 25.65 -0.64
CA MET A 233 6.35 25.93 -0.72
C MET A 233 5.98 26.97 0.33
N LYS A 234 5.05 27.86 -0.01
CA LYS A 234 4.51 28.85 0.91
C LYS A 234 3.38 28.26 1.75
N ASP A 235 2.64 27.34 1.17
CA ASP A 235 1.51 26.66 1.79
C ASP A 235 1.36 25.26 1.18
N ILE A 236 0.77 24.33 1.93
CA ILE A 236 0.51 22.97 1.45
C ILE A 236 -0.41 22.95 0.23
N SER A 237 -1.30 23.93 0.09
CA SER A 237 -2.22 24.02 -1.06
C SER A 237 -1.49 24.23 -2.38
N ASP A 238 -0.26 24.73 -2.37
CA ASP A 238 0.57 24.85 -3.58
C ASP A 238 0.79 23.50 -4.26
N LEU A 239 0.81 22.40 -3.48
CA LEU A 239 1.00 21.05 -3.97
C LEU A 239 -0.14 20.54 -4.88
N ASN A 240 -1.34 21.13 -4.80
CA ASN A 240 -2.47 20.79 -5.65
C ASN A 240 -2.23 21.15 -7.12
N ASN A 241 -1.34 22.10 -7.39
CA ASN A 241 -1.09 22.64 -8.73
C ASN A 241 0.24 22.17 -9.31
N ILE A 242 0.98 21.32 -8.59
CA ILE A 242 2.28 20.83 -9.03
C ILE A 242 2.13 19.38 -9.44
N ALA A 243 2.27 19.11 -10.75
CA ALA A 243 2.32 17.75 -11.27
C ALA A 243 3.52 17.00 -10.69
N SER A 244 3.34 15.71 -10.42
CA SER A 244 4.42 14.85 -9.97
C SER A 244 5.48 14.66 -11.05
N ALA A 245 6.72 14.53 -10.65
CA ALA A 245 7.81 14.10 -11.52
C ALA A 245 8.57 12.95 -10.85
N ASP A 246 9.20 12.13 -11.68
CA ASP A 246 10.00 11.03 -11.15
C ASP A 246 11.16 11.54 -10.30
N MET A 247 11.45 10.82 -9.21
CA MET A 247 12.45 11.17 -8.21
C MET A 247 12.19 12.45 -7.40
N ASP A 248 10.98 13.01 -7.47
CA ASP A 248 10.59 14.11 -6.58
C ASP A 248 10.73 13.69 -5.11
N ARG A 249 11.25 14.60 -4.29
CA ARG A 249 11.30 14.41 -2.84
C ARG A 249 10.59 15.54 -2.14
N LEU A 250 9.53 15.23 -1.44
CA LEU A 250 8.74 16.15 -0.64
C LEU A 250 9.15 16.05 0.83
N ILE A 251 9.68 17.12 1.37
CA ILE A 251 10.21 17.21 2.73
C ILE A 251 9.28 18.11 3.54
N ILE A 252 8.53 17.54 4.46
CA ILE A 252 7.66 18.25 5.39
C ILE A 252 8.39 18.35 6.73
N LYS A 253 8.81 19.54 7.13
CA LYS A 253 9.46 19.69 8.42
C LYS A 253 8.46 19.53 9.56
N LYS A 254 8.96 19.10 10.71
CA LYS A 254 8.23 19.09 11.96
C LYS A 254 8.56 20.33 12.76
N TYR A 255 7.58 20.84 13.51
CA TYR A 255 7.84 21.90 14.48
C TYR A 255 8.95 21.45 15.43
N SER A 256 9.99 22.27 15.53
CA SER A 256 11.02 22.06 16.52
C SER A 256 10.48 22.54 17.87
N LEU A 257 10.15 21.64 18.76
CA LEU A 257 9.89 21.96 20.16
C LEU A 257 11.21 22.40 20.78
N ARG A 258 11.44 23.72 20.81
CA ARG A 258 12.59 24.28 21.49
C ARG A 258 12.29 24.31 22.99
N SER A 259 13.01 23.53 23.77
CA SER A 259 12.94 23.61 25.23
C SER A 259 14.16 24.31 25.80
N VAL A 260 13.94 25.06 26.85
CA VAL A 260 14.99 25.78 27.60
C VAL A 260 14.83 25.42 29.08
N ASP A 261 15.91 25.01 29.68
CA ASP A 261 15.97 24.80 31.12
C ASP A 261 16.37 26.13 31.82
N ILE A 262 15.51 26.59 32.71
CA ILE A 262 15.76 27.83 33.50
C ILE A 262 16.11 27.40 34.92
N PHE A 263 17.31 27.75 35.36
CA PHE A 263 17.81 27.46 36.68
C PHE A 263 18.21 28.73 37.41
N GLY A 264 18.41 28.63 38.72
CA GLY A 264 18.91 29.71 39.57
C GLY A 264 17.81 30.57 40.15
N ALA A 265 18.05 31.92 40.26
CA ALA A 265 17.23 32.81 41.03
C ALA A 265 15.97 33.31 40.29
N VAL A 266 15.18 32.39 39.78
CA VAL A 266 13.82 32.63 39.24
C VAL A 266 12.80 31.99 40.19
N ASN A 267 11.54 32.46 40.16
CA ASN A 267 10.52 31.98 41.08
C ASN A 267 10.08 30.56 40.80
N ASN A 268 10.03 30.16 39.53
CA ASN A 268 9.68 28.78 39.13
C ASN A 268 10.77 28.23 38.19
N PRO A 269 11.88 27.70 38.70
CA PRO A 269 12.89 27.05 37.87
C PRO A 269 12.33 25.75 37.25
N GLY A 270 12.73 25.40 36.02
CA GLY A 270 12.26 24.20 35.32
C GLY A 270 12.46 24.24 33.83
N ASN A 271 11.93 23.23 33.14
CA ASN A 271 11.97 23.13 31.70
C ASN A 271 10.76 23.87 31.09
N TYR A 272 11.02 24.73 30.13
CA TYR A 272 10.02 25.54 29.43
C TYR A 272 10.12 25.32 27.92
N ILE A 273 8.98 25.03 27.29
CA ILE A 273 8.88 25.01 25.83
C ILE A 273 8.78 26.44 25.34
N MET A 274 9.65 26.83 24.41
CA MET A 274 9.60 28.14 23.75
C MET A 274 8.50 28.19 22.72
N ASN A 275 7.70 29.24 22.76
CA ASN A 275 6.77 29.58 21.68
C ASN A 275 7.52 30.29 20.54
N GLU A 276 6.90 30.29 19.35
CA GLU A 276 7.47 31.02 18.21
C GLU A 276 7.54 32.52 18.49
N GLY A 277 8.72 33.13 18.24
CA GLY A 277 8.96 34.53 18.51
C GLY A 277 9.22 34.88 19.98
N GLU A 278 9.13 33.94 20.91
CA GLU A 278 9.40 34.15 22.33
C GLU A 278 10.89 34.31 22.60
N GLY A 279 11.26 35.34 23.38
CA GLY A 279 12.63 35.59 23.80
C GLY A 279 12.89 35.17 25.25
N ILE A 280 14.15 35.34 25.69
CA ILE A 280 14.56 34.98 27.06
C ILE A 280 13.77 35.78 28.12
N LYS A 281 13.42 37.02 27.84
CA LYS A 281 12.62 37.85 28.73
C LYS A 281 11.26 37.26 28.99
N ASP A 282 10.59 36.84 27.93
CA ASP A 282 9.25 36.27 27.99
C ASP A 282 9.27 34.93 28.78
N LEU A 283 10.32 34.10 28.56
CA LEU A 283 10.53 32.87 29.30
C LEU A 283 10.74 33.14 30.80
N ILE A 284 11.53 34.15 31.17
CA ILE A 284 11.72 34.52 32.57
C ILE A 284 10.43 35.02 33.21
N GLU A 285 9.63 35.80 32.48
CA GLU A 285 8.29 36.21 32.94
C GLU A 285 7.36 35.00 33.17
N ARG A 286 7.37 34.03 32.27
CA ARG A 286 6.62 32.75 32.43
C ARG A 286 7.14 31.93 33.61
N ALA A 287 8.42 32.00 33.92
CA ALA A 287 9.03 31.41 35.11
C ALA A 287 8.73 32.20 36.41
N GLY A 288 7.78 33.15 36.36
CA GLY A 288 7.38 33.95 37.52
C GLY A 288 8.29 35.12 37.83
N GLY A 289 9.22 35.42 36.95
CA GLY A 289 10.20 36.50 37.12
C GLY A 289 11.36 36.13 38.07
N TYR A 290 12.19 37.10 38.33
CA TYR A 290 13.35 36.97 39.23
C TYR A 290 12.92 36.93 40.69
N THR A 291 13.62 36.16 41.50
CA THR A 291 13.50 36.26 42.96
C THR A 291 14.09 37.56 43.50
N LYS A 292 13.78 37.91 44.78
CA LYS A 292 14.27 39.13 45.41
C LYS A 292 15.82 39.22 45.52
N ASN A 293 16.49 38.08 45.49
CA ASN A 293 17.94 37.96 45.62
C ASN A 293 18.63 37.72 44.26
N ALA A 294 17.91 37.84 43.16
CA ALA A 294 18.48 37.59 41.86
C ALA A 294 19.46 38.72 41.43
N TYR A 295 20.54 38.32 40.80
CA TYR A 295 21.48 39.22 40.14
C TYR A 295 21.40 38.99 38.59
N PRO A 296 20.51 39.70 37.88
CA PRO A 296 20.25 39.42 36.48
C PRO A 296 21.46 39.56 35.56
N PHE A 297 22.43 40.39 35.93
CA PHE A 297 23.66 40.62 35.14
C PHE A 297 24.64 39.42 35.27
N GLY A 298 24.44 38.52 36.20
CA GLY A 298 25.22 37.29 36.35
C GLY A 298 24.59 36.09 35.61
N GLY A 299 23.57 36.31 34.81
CA GLY A 299 22.93 35.28 34.01
C GLY A 299 23.87 34.74 32.91
N VAL A 300 23.88 33.43 32.74
CA VAL A 300 24.64 32.74 31.69
C VAL A 300 23.66 32.03 30.78
N LEU A 301 23.74 32.25 29.47
CA LEU A 301 23.04 31.50 28.46
C LEU A 301 23.96 30.40 27.91
N GLU A 302 23.65 29.16 28.17
CA GLU A 302 24.40 28.05 27.65
C GLU A 302 23.62 27.38 26.49
N ASN A 303 24.26 27.28 25.33
CA ASN A 303 23.72 26.53 24.19
C ASN A 303 24.42 25.17 24.14
N ILE A 304 23.73 24.14 24.62
CA ILE A 304 24.26 22.77 24.72
C ILE A 304 24.73 22.26 23.34
N ARG A 305 23.98 22.55 22.29
CA ARG A 305 24.30 22.08 20.92
C ARG A 305 25.55 22.78 20.37
N ALA A 306 25.73 24.07 20.66
CA ALA A 306 26.93 24.79 20.27
C ALA A 306 28.15 24.27 21.06
N ARG A 307 27.97 23.93 22.34
CA ARG A 307 29.02 23.31 23.17
C ARG A 307 29.45 21.96 22.59
N GLU A 308 28.53 21.06 22.29
CA GLU A 308 28.80 19.74 21.69
C GLU A 308 29.56 19.85 20.37
N ILE A 309 29.13 20.77 19.48
CA ILE A 309 29.81 21.02 18.20
C ILE A 309 31.23 21.53 18.43
N ASN A 310 31.43 22.45 19.38
CA ASN A 310 32.74 22.97 19.70
C ASN A 310 33.65 21.91 20.36
N GLU A 311 33.11 21.05 21.19
CA GLU A 311 33.83 19.93 21.79
C GLU A 311 34.30 18.93 20.72
N LEU A 312 33.42 18.53 19.80
CA LEU A 312 33.75 17.66 18.66
C LEU A 312 34.81 18.31 17.74
N ALA A 313 34.66 19.59 17.43
CA ALA A 313 35.65 20.33 16.62
C ALA A 313 37.01 20.40 17.32
N ASN A 314 37.01 20.64 18.62
CA ASN A 314 38.25 20.65 19.42
C ASN A 314 38.91 19.26 19.46
N GLU A 315 38.13 18.19 19.64
CA GLU A 315 38.68 16.83 19.59
C GLU A 315 39.29 16.49 18.21
N GLU A 316 38.69 16.95 17.14
CA GLU A 316 39.21 16.74 15.78
C GLU A 316 40.50 17.54 15.53
N ILE A 317 40.56 18.79 16.05
CA ILE A 317 41.78 19.60 16.03
C ILE A 317 42.89 18.91 16.85
N TYR A 318 42.58 18.39 18.05
CA TYR A 318 43.59 17.71 18.88
C TYR A 318 44.05 16.38 18.30
N LYS A 319 43.20 15.68 17.53
CA LYS A 319 43.60 14.50 16.77
C LYS A 319 44.52 14.82 15.60
N THR A 320 44.28 15.95 14.93
CA THR A 320 45.02 16.38 13.75
C THR A 320 46.34 17.08 14.13
N TYR A 321 46.36 17.78 15.24
CA TYR A 321 47.54 18.50 15.75
C TYR A 321 47.84 18.09 17.20
N PRO A 322 48.58 16.99 17.43
CA PRO A 322 48.90 16.55 18.77
C PRO A 322 49.70 17.64 19.52
N LYS A 323 49.39 17.77 20.83
CA LYS A 323 49.93 18.78 21.76
C LYS A 323 51.46 18.93 21.67
N GLY A 324 51.92 19.82 20.84
CA GLY A 324 53.35 20.13 20.65
C GLY A 324 53.62 21.44 19.91
N LEU A 325 52.60 22.04 19.30
CA LEU A 325 52.78 23.17 18.41
C LEU A 325 51.91 24.41 18.72
N ILE A 326 51.23 24.48 19.85
CA ILE A 326 50.44 25.65 20.26
C ILE A 326 51.17 26.33 21.42
N GLY A 327 52.31 26.90 21.13
CA GLY A 327 52.99 27.90 21.96
C GLY A 327 52.91 29.27 21.31
N LEU A 328 51.69 29.81 21.14
CA LEU A 328 51.49 31.23 20.85
C LEU A 328 50.85 31.86 22.07
N GLN A 329 51.71 32.42 22.94
CA GLN A 329 51.30 33.39 23.93
C GLN A 329 50.85 34.63 23.18
N VAL A 330 49.60 35.03 23.34
CA VAL A 330 49.13 36.36 23.01
C VAL A 330 49.28 37.21 24.28
N HIS A 331 50.11 38.23 24.21
CA HIS A 331 50.22 39.30 25.19
C HIS A 331 49.05 40.25 25.08
#